data_1a1ac03d811968d999c9ffa3e31221b7
#
_entry.id   1a1ac03d811968d999c9ffa3e31221b7
#
_cell.length_a   1.000
_cell.length_b   1.000
_cell.length_c   1.000
_cell.angle_alpha   90.00
_cell.angle_beta   90.00
_cell.angle_gamma   90.00
#
_symmetry.space_group_name_H-M   'P 1'
#
loop_
_entity.id
_entity.type
_entity.pdbx_description
1 polymer ?
#
loop_
_entity_poly.entity_id
_entity_poly.type
_entity_poly.pdbx_seq_one_letter_code
_entity_poly.pdbx_strand_id
1 'polypeptide(L)' 'MKAMTRKELADRAGVTTATLRNWVRPHRKMLAKMGMRPRCILPPNVVEWLCTNYCINL' A
#
# COMPACT_ATOMS: atom_id res chain seq x y z
N MET A 1 4.38 -4.23 11.33
CA MET A 1 3.72 -2.98 10.92
C MET A 1 2.23 -3.04 11.13
N LYS A 2 1.61 -1.91 11.30
CA LYS A 2 0.15 -1.83 11.44
C LYS A 2 -0.53 -1.84 10.07
N ALA A 3 -1.73 -2.41 10.01
CA ALA A 3 -2.61 -2.19 8.87
C ALA A 3 -2.97 -0.70 8.79
N MET A 4 -3.11 -0.18 7.58
CA MET A 4 -3.50 1.21 7.39
C MET A 4 -4.26 1.36 6.08
N THR A 5 -5.03 2.46 5.98
CA THR A 5 -5.78 2.76 4.77
C THR A 5 -4.84 3.26 3.68
N ARG A 6 -5.30 3.21 2.43
CA ARG A 6 -4.52 3.77 1.31
C ARG A 6 -4.23 5.24 1.51
N LYS A 7 -5.21 5.99 1.98
CA LYS A 7 -5.03 7.42 2.25
C LYS A 7 -3.97 7.67 3.31
N GLU A 8 -4.02 6.90 4.38
CA GLU A 8 -3.06 6.99 5.48
C GLU A 8 -1.64 6.67 5.01
N LEU A 9 -1.50 5.59 4.24
CA LEU A 9 -0.20 5.21 3.69
C LEU A 9 0.31 6.25 2.70
N ALA A 10 -0.56 6.78 1.84
CA ALA A 10 -0.19 7.82 0.88
C ALA A 10 0.29 9.08 1.60
N ASP A 11 -0.40 9.48 2.67
CA ASP A 11 0.00 10.64 3.48
C ASP A 11 1.39 10.43 4.07
N ARG A 12 1.67 9.23 4.57
CA ARG A 12 2.99 8.91 5.13
C ARG A 12 4.09 8.86 4.08
N ALA A 13 3.73 8.45 2.87
CA ALA A 13 4.66 8.42 1.75
C ALA A 13 4.88 9.80 1.13
N GLY A 14 4.06 10.78 1.48
CA GLY A 14 4.14 12.11 0.91
C GLY A 14 3.60 12.20 -0.51
N VAL A 15 2.68 11.32 -0.87
CA VAL A 15 2.08 11.27 -2.21
C VAL A 15 0.56 11.26 -2.12
N THR A 16 -0.10 11.45 -3.25
CA THR A 16 -1.56 11.33 -3.30
C THR A 16 -2.00 9.87 -3.35
N THR A 17 -3.26 9.62 -3.00
CA THR A 17 -3.82 8.27 -3.12
C THR A 17 -3.82 7.77 -4.56
N ALA A 18 -3.97 8.67 -5.52
CA ALA A 18 -3.89 8.33 -6.95
C ALA A 18 -2.49 7.80 -7.31
N THR A 19 -1.44 8.45 -6.83
CA THR A 19 -0.06 8.01 -7.04
C THR A 19 0.17 6.64 -6.40
N LEU A 20 -0.28 6.45 -5.17
CA LEU A 20 -0.17 5.17 -4.49
C LEU A 20 -0.90 4.07 -5.26
N ARG A 21 -2.09 4.36 -5.76
CA ARG A 21 -2.85 3.43 -6.59
C ARG A 21 -2.08 3.04 -7.85
N ASN A 22 -1.42 3.99 -8.49
CA ASN A 22 -0.58 3.72 -9.66
C ASN A 22 0.59 2.79 -9.34
N TRP A 23 1.15 2.93 -8.14
CA TRP A 23 2.23 2.07 -7.69
C TRP A 23 1.78 0.62 -7.51
N VAL A 24 0.61 0.39 -6.95
CA VAL A 24 0.11 -0.95 -6.68
C VAL A 24 -0.49 -1.62 -7.91
N ARG A 25 -0.87 -0.84 -8.91
CA ARG A 25 -1.56 -1.34 -10.11
C ARG A 25 -0.80 -2.48 -10.81
N PRO A 26 0.52 -2.37 -11.10
CA PRO A 26 1.25 -3.46 -11.76
C PRO A 26 1.37 -4.72 -10.91
N HIS A 27 1.25 -4.59 -9.60
CA HIS A 27 1.41 -5.69 -8.64
C HIS A 27 0.09 -6.16 -8.05
N ARG A 28 -1.02 -5.75 -8.64
CA ARG A 28 -2.36 -5.98 -8.08
C ARG A 28 -2.65 -7.46 -7.81
N LYS A 29 -2.30 -8.33 -8.74
CA LYS A 29 -2.53 -9.77 -8.57
C LYS A 29 -1.73 -10.35 -7.42
N MET A 30 -0.47 -9.97 -7.33
CA MET A 30 0.40 -10.42 -6.25
C MET A 30 -0.08 -9.91 -4.90
N LEU A 31 -0.41 -8.63 -4.82
CA LEU A 31 -0.88 -8.03 -3.58
C LEU A 31 -2.22 -8.61 -3.14
N ALA A 32 -3.09 -8.96 -4.09
CA ALA A 32 -4.35 -9.63 -3.78
C ALA A 32 -4.11 -10.98 -3.10
N LYS A 33 -3.11 -11.72 -3.54
CA LYS A 33 -2.70 -12.98 -2.91
C LYS A 33 -2.17 -12.77 -1.50
N MET A 34 -1.61 -11.59 -1.22
CA MET A 34 -1.13 -11.22 0.11
C MET A 34 -2.26 -10.76 1.04
N GLY A 35 -3.48 -10.67 0.53
CA GLY A 35 -4.63 -10.27 1.31
C GLY A 35 -5.13 -8.85 1.04
N MET A 36 -4.56 -8.13 0.08
CA MET A 36 -5.02 -6.79 -0.27
C MET A 36 -6.38 -6.89 -0.97
N ARG A 37 -7.35 -6.12 -0.47
CA ARG A 37 -8.68 -6.06 -1.05
C ARG A 37 -9.03 -4.62 -1.42
N PRO A 38 -9.80 -4.39 -2.51
CA PRO A 38 -10.29 -3.06 -2.82
C PRO A 38 -11.21 -2.58 -1.69
N ARG A 39 -11.15 -1.30 -1.38
CA ARG A 39 -11.97 -0.64 -0.36
C ARG A 39 -11.74 -1.13 1.07
N CYS A 40 -10.70 -1.90 1.31
CA CYS A 40 -10.38 -2.37 2.65
C CYS A 40 -9.05 -1.80 3.11
N ILE A 41 -8.83 -1.88 4.42
CA ILE A 41 -7.54 -1.52 5.02
C ILE A 41 -6.46 -2.45 4.43
N LEU A 42 -5.30 -1.87 4.13
CA LEU A 42 -4.17 -2.65 3.66
C LEU A 42 -3.62 -3.50 4.81
N PRO A 43 -3.44 -4.81 4.61
CA PRO A 43 -2.86 -5.66 5.65
C PRO A 43 -1.42 -5.26 5.97
N PRO A 44 -0.91 -5.59 7.17
CA PRO A 44 0.46 -5.23 7.55
C PRO A 44 1.53 -5.74 6.58
N ASN A 45 1.36 -6.94 6.03
CA ASN A 45 2.30 -7.50 5.07
C ASN A 45 2.34 -6.70 3.77
N VAL A 46 1.19 -6.20 3.30
CA VAL A 46 1.12 -5.35 2.12
C VAL A 46 1.78 -4.00 2.40
N VAL A 47 1.51 -3.41 3.57
CA VAL A 47 2.13 -2.15 3.98
C VAL A 47 3.64 -2.30 4.01
N GLU A 48 4.14 -3.37 4.63
CA GLU A 48 5.57 -3.66 4.70
C GLU A 48 6.18 -3.82 3.32
N TRP A 49 5.52 -4.57 2.45
CA TRP A 49 5.99 -4.77 1.08
C TRP A 49 6.11 -3.45 0.32
N LEU A 50 5.10 -2.59 0.44
CA LEU A 50 5.12 -1.27 -0.21
C LEU A 50 6.22 -0.38 0.37
N CYS A 51 6.40 -0.38 1.67
CA CYS A 51 7.46 0.39 2.31
C CYS A 51 8.84 -0.04 1.84
N THR A 52 9.05 -1.34 1.71
CA THR A 52 10.32 -1.89 1.26
C THR A 52 10.60 -1.56 -0.22
N ASN A 53 9.59 -1.70 -1.07
CA ASN A 53 9.78 -1.54 -2.52
C ASN A 53 9.82 -0.07 -2.96
N TYR A 54 9.16 0.81 -2.24
CA TYR A 54 9.09 2.23 -2.60
C TYR A 54 9.79 3.13 -1.60
N CYS A 55 10.55 2.54 -0.70
CA CYS A 55 11.34 3.27 0.30
C CYS A 55 10.49 4.26 1.11
N ILE A 56 9.27 3.86 1.46
CA ILE A 56 8.39 4.69 2.28
C ILE A 56 8.90 4.67 3.72
N ASN A 57 9.11 5.85 4.25
CA ASN A 57 9.62 6.01 5.61
C ASN A 57 8.44 6.28 6.56
N LEU A 58 8.13 5.30 7.39
CA LEU A 58 7.02 5.40 8.34
C LEU A 58 7.48 5.83 9.72
#